data_3072ad2284ed5f29c3df4bfea1e3421b
#
_entry.id   3072ad2284ed5f29c3df4bfea1e3421b
#
_cell.length_a   1.000
_cell.length_b   1.000
_cell.length_c   1.000
_cell.angle_alpha   90.00
_cell.angle_beta   90.00
_cell.angle_gamma   90.00
#
_symmetry.space_group_name_H-M   'P 1'
#
loop_
_entity.id
_entity.type
_entity.pdbx_description
1 polymer ?
#
loop_
_entity_poly.entity_id
_entity_poly.type
_entity_poly.pdbx_seq_one_letter_code
_entity_poly.pdbx_strand_id
1 'polypeptide(L)'
;AIYRRRLKWLLAVGLLHGTLLWFGDILTAYALTGFWLLRRAGESWPEIRQSVKFTVLVNVGLLLLMAIIMATLTNMEDYGAETAAEALLANDISTNGGWTEVTKARIDDFGANLSGFLLFGPRIALLFLLGVTAVHLGWLTHPERHRALWRRILLAGVFVALPLNVWWGYEALSWALEPEMDSRSVHMASLVLELAGPALAAAYVAVFMLTGERIT
;
A
#
# COMPACT_ATOMS: atom_id res chain seq x y z
N ALA A 1 3.77 -1.79 -27.28
CA ALA A 1 4.54 -3.05 -27.20
C ALA A 1 5.46 -3.12 -25.97
N ILE A 2 6.32 -2.11 -25.73
CA ILE A 2 7.37 -2.10 -24.68
C ILE A 2 6.76 -2.22 -23.26
N TYR A 3 5.77 -1.39 -22.92
CA TYR A 3 5.14 -1.42 -21.59
C TYR A 3 4.48 -2.75 -21.26
N ARG A 4 3.77 -3.35 -22.22
CA ARG A 4 3.17 -4.69 -22.03
C ARG A 4 4.23 -5.75 -21.72
N ARG A 5 5.41 -5.68 -22.37
CA ARG A 5 6.52 -6.61 -22.12
C ARG A 5 7.10 -6.40 -20.72
N ARG A 6 7.28 -5.14 -20.29
CA ARG A 6 7.73 -4.82 -18.93
C ARG A 6 6.76 -5.32 -17.86
N LEU A 7 5.45 -5.11 -18.04
CA LEU A 7 4.43 -5.60 -17.10
C LEU A 7 4.38 -7.12 -17.03
N LYS A 8 4.57 -7.83 -18.15
CA LYS A 8 4.66 -9.31 -18.15
C LYS A 8 5.87 -9.80 -17.34
N TRP A 9 7.03 -9.17 -17.52
CA TRP A 9 8.20 -9.51 -16.72
C TRP A 9 8.00 -9.16 -15.25
N LEU A 10 7.42 -8.01 -14.94
CA LEU A 10 7.09 -7.62 -13.58
C LEU A 10 6.16 -8.64 -12.92
N LEU A 11 5.13 -9.10 -13.66
CA LEU A 11 4.21 -10.14 -13.18
C LEU A 11 4.94 -11.47 -12.94
N ALA A 12 5.78 -11.91 -13.88
CA ALA A 12 6.54 -13.14 -13.72
C ALA A 12 7.49 -13.09 -12.52
N VAL A 13 8.22 -11.99 -12.36
CA VAL A 13 9.11 -11.77 -11.21
C VAL A 13 8.31 -11.69 -9.92
N GLY A 14 7.16 -10.98 -9.90
CA GLY A 14 6.30 -10.88 -8.74
C GLY A 14 5.74 -12.23 -8.29
N LEU A 15 5.26 -13.05 -9.24
CA LEU A 15 4.79 -14.40 -8.93
C LEU A 15 5.90 -15.28 -8.34
N LEU A 16 7.10 -15.26 -8.91
CA LEU A 16 8.24 -16.01 -8.39
C LEU A 16 8.68 -15.47 -7.02
N HIS A 17 8.73 -14.15 -6.86
CA HIS A 17 9.10 -13.51 -5.61
C HIS A 17 8.08 -13.83 -4.50
N GLY A 18 6.78 -13.71 -4.79
CA GLY A 18 5.71 -13.97 -3.84
C GLY A 18 5.64 -15.42 -3.38
N THR A 19 5.90 -16.36 -4.27
CA THR A 19 5.84 -17.79 -3.94
C THR A 19 7.13 -18.35 -3.33
N LEU A 20 8.31 -17.87 -3.75
CA LEU A 20 9.59 -18.45 -3.34
C LEU A 20 10.33 -17.65 -2.27
N LEU A 21 10.17 -16.34 -2.25
CA LEU A 21 10.94 -15.46 -1.37
C LEU A 21 10.11 -14.84 -0.25
N TRP A 22 9.04 -14.13 -0.60
CA TRP A 22 8.24 -13.39 0.38
C TRP A 22 6.80 -13.19 -0.08
N PHE A 23 5.86 -13.76 0.66
CA PHE A 23 4.42 -13.73 0.36
C PHE A 23 3.82 -12.30 0.27
N GLY A 24 4.41 -11.32 0.94
CA GLY A 24 4.00 -9.90 0.90
C GLY A 24 4.39 -9.18 -0.41
N ASP A 25 4.47 -9.91 -1.54
CA ASP A 25 4.84 -9.34 -2.83
C ASP A 25 3.85 -8.28 -3.32
N ILE A 26 4.37 -7.13 -3.69
CA ILE A 26 3.62 -6.01 -4.26
C ILE A 26 3.80 -5.91 -5.79
N LEU A 27 4.81 -6.57 -6.37
CA LEU A 27 5.12 -6.48 -7.80
C LEU A 27 4.00 -7.08 -8.65
N THR A 28 3.40 -8.17 -8.18
CA THR A 28 2.22 -8.79 -8.80
C THR A 28 1.05 -7.82 -8.84
N ALA A 29 0.75 -7.17 -7.71
CA ALA A 29 -0.31 -6.17 -7.61
C ALA A 29 -0.05 -4.97 -8.53
N TYR A 30 1.18 -4.49 -8.59
CA TYR A 30 1.59 -3.40 -9.49
C TYR A 30 1.48 -3.80 -10.96
N ALA A 31 1.85 -5.04 -11.32
CA ALA A 31 1.70 -5.54 -12.68
C ALA A 31 0.23 -5.61 -13.11
N LEU A 32 -0.64 -6.17 -12.26
CA LEU A 32 -2.08 -6.28 -12.52
C LEU A 32 -2.72 -4.89 -12.68
N THR A 33 -2.45 -3.98 -11.74
CA THR A 33 -2.92 -2.59 -11.81
C THR A 33 -2.35 -1.86 -13.02
N GLY A 34 -1.08 -2.10 -13.37
CA GLY A 34 -0.44 -1.56 -14.56
C GLY A 34 -1.10 -2.03 -15.86
N PHE A 35 -1.51 -3.29 -15.96
CA PHE A 35 -2.29 -3.81 -17.10
C PHE A 35 -3.68 -3.15 -17.19
N TRP A 36 -4.33 -2.95 -16.05
CA TRP A 36 -5.60 -2.23 -15.99
C TRP A 36 -5.44 -0.79 -16.47
N LEU A 37 -4.43 -0.07 -15.98
CA LEU A 37 -4.15 1.32 -16.39
C LEU A 37 -3.75 1.41 -17.87
N LEU A 38 -2.99 0.44 -18.38
CA LEU A 38 -2.58 0.42 -19.79
C LEU A 38 -3.75 0.32 -20.75
N ARG A 39 -4.87 -0.30 -20.34
CA ARG A 39 -6.12 -0.32 -21.14
C ARG A 39 -6.76 1.05 -21.22
N ARG A 40 -6.43 1.93 -20.29
CA ARG A 40 -6.94 3.31 -20.16
C ARG A 40 -5.99 4.36 -20.73
N ALA A 41 -4.87 3.96 -21.32
CA ALA A 41 -3.84 4.86 -21.82
C ALA A 41 -4.30 5.84 -22.94
N GLY A 42 -5.49 5.64 -23.49
CA GLY A 42 -6.11 6.52 -24.49
C GLY A 42 -7.27 7.36 -23.96
N GLU A 43 -7.57 7.28 -22.64
CA GLU A 43 -8.69 8.02 -22.06
C GLU A 43 -8.42 9.54 -22.04
N SER A 44 -9.46 10.29 -22.27
CA SER A 44 -9.45 11.75 -22.18
C SER A 44 -9.38 12.22 -20.72
N TRP A 45 -8.98 13.47 -20.49
CA TRP A 45 -8.92 14.03 -19.13
C TRP A 45 -10.24 13.94 -18.34
N PRO A 46 -11.43 14.19 -18.90
CA PRO A 46 -12.70 13.99 -18.20
C PRO A 46 -12.89 12.54 -17.71
N GLU A 47 -12.52 11.55 -18.54
CA GLU A 47 -12.63 10.12 -18.20
C GLU A 47 -11.67 9.74 -17.07
N ILE A 48 -10.40 10.20 -17.14
CA ILE A 48 -9.41 10.00 -16.06
C ILE A 48 -9.92 10.62 -14.76
N ARG A 49 -10.43 11.85 -14.80
CA ARG A 49 -10.99 12.54 -13.64
C ARG A 49 -12.18 11.80 -13.02
N GLN A 50 -13.04 11.22 -13.85
CA GLN A 50 -14.15 10.39 -13.38
C GLN A 50 -13.64 9.13 -12.72
N SER A 51 -12.64 8.48 -13.29
CA SER A 51 -11.98 7.29 -12.72
C SER A 51 -11.34 7.58 -11.36
N VAL A 52 -10.66 8.74 -11.23
CA VAL A 52 -10.12 9.20 -9.94
C VAL A 52 -11.23 9.36 -8.91
N LYS A 53 -12.32 10.06 -9.23
CA LYS A 53 -13.46 10.26 -8.33
C LYS A 53 -14.07 8.93 -7.88
N PHE A 54 -14.32 8.03 -8.83
CA PHE A 54 -14.86 6.71 -8.54
C PHE A 54 -13.92 5.91 -7.63
N THR A 55 -12.64 5.88 -7.94
CA THR A 55 -11.65 5.13 -7.16
C THR A 55 -11.48 5.73 -5.76
N VAL A 56 -11.54 7.07 -5.60
CA VAL A 56 -11.59 7.72 -4.28
C VAL A 56 -12.81 7.26 -3.50
N LEU A 57 -13.99 7.26 -4.10
CA LEU A 57 -15.22 6.83 -3.43
C LEU A 57 -15.13 5.37 -2.96
N VAL A 58 -14.61 4.48 -3.82
CA VAL A 58 -14.37 3.06 -3.47
C VAL A 58 -13.41 2.95 -2.31
N ASN A 59 -12.27 3.68 -2.32
CA ASN A 59 -11.30 3.64 -1.22
C ASN A 59 -11.88 4.15 0.10
N VAL A 60 -12.65 5.24 0.07
CA VAL A 60 -13.33 5.75 1.28
C VAL A 60 -14.33 4.71 1.80
N GLY A 61 -15.12 4.09 0.92
CA GLY A 61 -16.05 3.02 1.29
C GLY A 61 -15.33 1.81 1.92
N LEU A 62 -14.20 1.39 1.35
CA LEU A 62 -13.39 0.29 1.88
C LEU A 62 -12.75 0.65 3.23
N LEU A 63 -12.25 1.87 3.41
CA LEU A 63 -11.71 2.34 4.69
C LEU A 63 -12.78 2.36 5.78
N LEU A 64 -13.99 2.84 5.46
CA LEU A 64 -15.13 2.81 6.39
C LEU A 64 -15.54 1.39 6.73
N LEU A 65 -15.62 0.51 5.74
CA LEU A 65 -15.90 -0.91 5.95
C LEU A 65 -14.86 -1.56 6.87
N MET A 66 -13.57 -1.33 6.61
CA MET A 66 -12.49 -1.83 7.45
C MET A 66 -12.56 -1.28 8.87
N ALA A 67 -12.86 0.01 9.04
CA ALA A 67 -13.05 0.61 10.36
C ALA A 67 -14.21 -0.04 11.14
N ILE A 68 -15.32 -0.33 10.46
CA ILE A 68 -16.49 -1.02 11.07
C ILE A 68 -16.10 -2.46 11.46
N ILE A 69 -15.46 -3.20 10.56
CA ILE A 69 -15.01 -4.58 10.83
C ILE A 69 -14.07 -4.58 12.03
N MET A 70 -13.06 -3.72 12.05
CA MET A 70 -12.13 -3.63 13.17
C MET A 70 -12.83 -3.26 14.49
N ALA A 71 -13.75 -2.31 14.47
CA ALA A 71 -14.51 -1.94 15.65
C ALA A 71 -15.41 -3.07 16.18
N THR A 72 -15.87 -3.99 15.33
CA THR A 72 -16.66 -5.16 15.74
C THR A 72 -15.78 -6.30 16.22
N LEU A 73 -14.69 -6.62 15.52
CA LEU A 73 -13.81 -7.74 15.86
C LEU A 73 -13.00 -7.48 17.14
N THR A 74 -12.55 -6.26 17.39
CA THR A 74 -11.81 -5.91 18.62
C THR A 74 -12.64 -6.05 19.90
N ASN A 75 -13.96 -6.28 19.79
CA ASN A 75 -14.82 -6.58 20.94
C ASN A 75 -14.98 -8.09 21.20
N MET A 76 -14.34 -8.95 20.39
CA MET A 76 -14.37 -10.41 20.52
C MET A 76 -13.05 -10.88 21.13
N GLU A 77 -13.07 -11.28 22.41
CA GLU A 77 -11.88 -11.77 23.14
C GLU A 77 -11.24 -13.00 22.45
N ASP A 78 -12.05 -13.89 21.88
CA ASP A 78 -11.57 -15.10 21.20
C ASP A 78 -10.77 -14.81 19.92
N TYR A 79 -11.06 -13.71 19.20
CA TYR A 79 -10.36 -13.37 17.95
C TYR A 79 -8.89 -13.06 18.17
N GLY A 80 -8.54 -12.40 19.27
CA GLY A 80 -7.16 -12.08 19.62
C GLY A 80 -6.32 -13.33 19.95
N ALA A 81 -6.90 -14.29 20.63
CA ALA A 81 -6.22 -15.55 20.98
C ALA A 81 -5.99 -16.45 19.76
N GLU A 82 -6.96 -16.54 18.84
CA GLU A 82 -6.84 -17.33 17.62
C GLU A 82 -5.77 -16.74 16.69
N THR A 83 -5.76 -15.43 16.46
CA THR A 83 -4.73 -14.76 15.64
C THR A 83 -3.33 -14.86 16.25
N ALA A 84 -3.19 -14.83 17.56
CA ALA A 84 -1.91 -15.03 18.23
C ALA A 84 -1.39 -16.46 18.05
N ALA A 85 -2.25 -17.47 18.17
CA ALA A 85 -1.88 -18.87 17.96
C ALA A 85 -1.45 -19.14 16.50
N GLU A 86 -2.16 -18.58 15.52
CA GLU A 86 -1.79 -18.65 14.11
C GLU A 86 -0.44 -17.98 13.83
N ALA A 87 -0.19 -16.80 14.43
CA ALA A 87 1.09 -16.09 14.29
C ALA A 87 2.26 -16.89 14.90
N LEU A 88 2.07 -17.55 16.04
CA LEU A 88 3.09 -18.41 16.64
C LEU A 88 3.39 -19.63 15.78
N LEU A 89 2.37 -20.28 15.21
CA LEU A 89 2.55 -21.40 14.29
C LEU A 89 3.28 -20.99 13.01
N ALA A 90 2.90 -19.86 12.42
CA ALA A 90 3.55 -19.31 11.22
C ALA A 90 5.03 -18.97 11.50
N ASN A 91 5.33 -18.42 12.69
CA ASN A 91 6.69 -18.14 13.11
C ASN A 91 7.50 -19.42 13.30
N ASP A 92 6.92 -20.47 13.91
CA ASP A 92 7.57 -21.77 14.09
C ASP A 92 7.89 -22.41 12.74
N ILE A 93 6.95 -22.46 11.80
CA ILE A 93 7.17 -22.96 10.44
C ILE A 93 8.29 -22.18 9.75
N SER A 94 8.31 -20.86 9.87
CA SER A 94 9.30 -20.01 9.20
C SER A 94 10.70 -20.16 9.78
N THR A 95 10.81 -20.51 11.07
CA THR A 95 12.08 -20.59 11.82
C THR A 95 12.64 -22.00 11.83
N ASN A 96 11.79 -23.00 12.04
CA ASN A 96 12.18 -24.40 12.28
C ASN A 96 11.77 -25.36 11.17
N GLY A 97 10.88 -24.93 10.26
CA GLY A 97 10.34 -25.75 9.18
C GLY A 97 11.35 -26.08 8.08
N GLY A 98 11.17 -27.24 7.44
CA GLY A 98 11.93 -27.63 6.26
C GLY A 98 11.57 -26.78 5.04
N TRP A 99 12.44 -26.80 4.01
CA TRP A 99 12.26 -25.98 2.81
C TRP A 99 10.88 -26.14 2.15
N THR A 100 10.38 -27.38 2.08
CA THR A 100 9.06 -27.71 1.53
C THR A 100 7.91 -27.15 2.35
N GLU A 101 7.99 -27.18 3.68
CA GLU A 101 6.97 -26.64 4.59
C GLU A 101 6.91 -25.14 4.51
N VAL A 102 8.08 -24.48 4.57
CA VAL A 102 8.20 -23.03 4.44
C VAL A 102 7.70 -22.55 3.07
N THR A 103 8.04 -23.27 1.98
CA THR A 103 7.58 -22.90 0.63
C THR A 103 6.08 -23.08 0.49
N LYS A 104 5.51 -24.15 1.03
CA LYS A 104 4.07 -24.40 1.03
C LYS A 104 3.33 -23.26 1.79
N ALA A 105 3.75 -22.95 2.99
CA ALA A 105 3.18 -21.86 3.79
C ALA A 105 3.22 -20.53 3.02
N ARG A 106 4.34 -20.21 2.37
CA ARG A 106 4.45 -19.00 1.52
C ARG A 106 3.50 -18.98 0.34
N ILE A 107 3.26 -20.12 -0.31
CA ILE A 107 2.31 -20.22 -1.42
C ILE A 107 0.88 -19.99 -0.91
N ASP A 108 0.52 -20.56 0.24
CA ASP A 108 -0.79 -20.40 0.86
C ASP A 108 -1.00 -18.93 1.28
N ASP A 109 -0.03 -18.32 1.95
CA ASP A 109 -0.03 -16.91 2.35
C ASP A 109 -0.07 -15.97 1.15
N PHE A 110 0.68 -16.27 0.08
CA PHE A 110 0.64 -15.52 -1.16
C PHE A 110 -0.73 -15.60 -1.83
N GLY A 111 -1.36 -16.78 -1.82
CA GLY A 111 -2.72 -16.97 -2.31
C GLY A 111 -3.75 -16.14 -1.53
N ALA A 112 -3.64 -16.13 -0.20
CA ALA A 112 -4.46 -15.30 0.69
C ALA A 112 -4.24 -13.80 0.42
N ASN A 113 -2.98 -13.36 0.28
CA ASN A 113 -2.63 -11.98 -0.04
C ASN A 113 -3.18 -11.57 -1.42
N LEU A 114 -3.06 -12.44 -2.42
CA LEU A 114 -3.62 -12.18 -3.76
C LEU A 114 -5.15 -12.06 -3.73
N SER A 115 -5.83 -12.87 -2.91
CA SER A 115 -7.27 -12.75 -2.68
C SER A 115 -7.63 -11.41 -2.04
N GLY A 116 -6.80 -10.91 -1.13
CA GLY A 116 -6.91 -9.59 -0.53
C GLY A 116 -6.77 -8.44 -1.55
N PHE A 117 -6.26 -8.69 -2.77
CA PHE A 117 -6.13 -7.67 -3.81
C PHE A 117 -7.45 -6.95 -4.14
N LEU A 118 -8.60 -7.59 -3.92
CA LEU A 118 -9.90 -6.94 -4.08
C LEU A 118 -10.09 -5.76 -3.10
N LEU A 119 -9.44 -5.80 -1.94
CA LEU A 119 -9.52 -4.78 -0.90
C LEU A 119 -8.46 -3.69 -1.09
N PHE A 120 -7.20 -4.05 -1.33
CA PHE A 120 -6.12 -3.06 -1.47
C PHE A 120 -5.80 -2.65 -2.91
N GLY A 121 -6.22 -3.42 -3.92
CA GLY A 121 -6.04 -3.11 -5.34
C GLY A 121 -6.61 -1.75 -5.76
N PRO A 122 -7.83 -1.36 -5.33
CA PRO A 122 -8.37 -0.03 -5.61
C PRO A 122 -7.49 1.11 -5.11
N ARG A 123 -6.75 0.91 -4.02
CA ARG A 123 -5.80 1.89 -3.50
C ARG A 123 -4.58 2.03 -4.41
N ILE A 124 -4.00 0.92 -4.85
CA ILE A 124 -2.90 0.95 -5.81
C ILE A 124 -3.35 1.64 -7.10
N ALA A 125 -4.57 1.31 -7.58
CA ALA A 125 -5.15 1.96 -8.74
C ALA A 125 -5.32 3.48 -8.55
N LEU A 126 -5.75 3.93 -7.37
CA LEU A 126 -5.84 5.34 -7.03
C LEU A 126 -4.49 6.03 -7.08
N LEU A 127 -3.46 5.44 -6.48
CA LEU A 127 -2.10 6.00 -6.49
C LEU A 127 -1.55 6.12 -7.92
N PHE A 128 -1.80 5.13 -8.78
CA PHE A 128 -1.43 5.18 -10.19
C PHE A 128 -2.17 6.28 -10.94
N LEU A 129 -3.49 6.42 -10.72
CA LEU A 129 -4.30 7.48 -11.32
C LEU A 129 -3.87 8.88 -10.83
N LEU A 130 -3.48 9.01 -9.56
CA LEU A 130 -2.92 10.26 -9.03
C LEU A 130 -1.58 10.59 -9.71
N GLY A 131 -0.74 9.59 -9.98
CA GLY A 131 0.48 9.76 -10.77
C GLY A 131 0.20 10.25 -12.18
N VAL A 132 -0.77 9.64 -12.88
CA VAL A 132 -1.21 10.08 -14.22
C VAL A 132 -1.75 11.51 -14.16
N THR A 133 -2.57 11.81 -13.14
CA THR A 133 -3.12 13.16 -12.91
C THR A 133 -1.99 14.19 -12.71
N ALA A 134 -0.99 13.88 -11.92
CA ALA A 134 0.14 14.77 -11.66
C ALA A 134 0.96 15.08 -12.93
N VAL A 135 1.14 14.09 -13.80
CA VAL A 135 1.75 14.29 -15.13
C VAL A 135 0.84 15.17 -16.01
N HIS A 136 -0.44 14.85 -16.07
CA HIS A 136 -1.40 15.56 -16.91
C HIS A 136 -1.56 17.04 -16.51
N LEU A 137 -1.54 17.34 -15.22
CA LEU A 137 -1.61 18.71 -14.68
C LEU A 137 -0.24 19.43 -14.71
N GLY A 138 0.79 18.80 -15.21
CA GLY A 138 2.13 19.38 -15.30
C GLY A 138 2.88 19.48 -13.97
N TRP A 139 2.39 18.87 -12.90
CA TRP A 139 3.03 18.95 -11.59
C TRP A 139 4.42 18.32 -11.58
N LEU A 140 4.58 17.18 -12.28
CA LEU A 140 5.84 16.47 -12.40
C LEU A 140 6.70 16.98 -13.57
N THR A 141 6.07 17.48 -14.64
CA THR A 141 6.77 17.93 -15.86
C THR A 141 7.24 19.38 -15.80
N HIS A 142 6.59 20.19 -14.96
CA HIS A 142 6.91 21.61 -14.75
C HIS A 142 6.92 21.95 -13.25
N PRO A 143 7.79 21.32 -12.45
CA PRO A 143 7.80 21.48 -10.99
C PRO A 143 8.06 22.93 -10.56
N GLU A 144 8.80 23.69 -11.35
CA GLU A 144 9.09 25.12 -11.14
C GLU A 144 7.84 25.99 -11.04
N ARG A 145 6.77 25.63 -11.79
CA ARG A 145 5.47 26.32 -11.76
C ARG A 145 4.62 25.94 -10.53
N HIS A 146 4.93 24.82 -9.92
CA HIS A 146 4.15 24.22 -8.83
C HIS A 146 4.89 24.16 -7.50
N ARG A 147 5.92 25.00 -7.29
CA ARG A 147 6.75 25.04 -6.07
C ARG A 147 5.94 25.22 -4.79
N ALA A 148 4.89 26.05 -4.83
CA ALA A 148 4.03 26.25 -3.68
C ALA A 148 3.26 24.98 -3.30
N LEU A 149 2.79 24.19 -4.29
CA LEU A 149 2.15 22.90 -4.10
C LEU A 149 3.13 21.91 -3.45
N TRP A 150 4.33 21.76 -4.02
CA TRP A 150 5.33 20.83 -3.51
C TRP A 150 5.80 21.17 -2.09
N ARG A 151 5.95 22.48 -1.77
CA ARG A 151 6.24 22.92 -0.41
C ARG A 151 5.13 22.53 0.57
N ARG A 152 3.86 22.71 0.21
CA ARG A 152 2.72 22.31 1.06
C ARG A 152 2.68 20.80 1.27
N ILE A 153 2.91 20.00 0.21
CA ILE A 153 2.98 18.54 0.30
C ILE A 153 4.13 18.13 1.23
N LEU A 154 5.31 18.74 1.09
CA LEU A 154 6.46 18.47 1.95
C LEU A 154 6.18 18.81 3.41
N LEU A 155 5.61 19.99 3.70
CA LEU A 155 5.27 20.39 5.05
C LEU A 155 4.21 19.45 5.67
N ALA A 156 3.15 19.13 4.93
CA ALA A 156 2.16 18.16 5.38
C ALA A 156 2.79 16.79 5.65
N GLY A 157 3.70 16.34 4.78
CA GLY A 157 4.44 15.09 4.96
C GLY A 157 5.29 15.09 6.23
N VAL A 158 6.06 16.14 6.47
CA VAL A 158 6.96 16.24 7.62
C VAL A 158 6.20 16.42 8.94
N PHE A 159 5.18 17.30 8.98
CA PHE A 159 4.52 17.68 10.22
C PHE A 159 3.27 16.84 10.55
N VAL A 160 2.71 16.11 9.57
CA VAL A 160 1.53 15.27 9.78
C VAL A 160 1.84 13.82 9.45
N ALA A 161 2.24 13.52 8.19
CA ALA A 161 2.39 12.14 7.76
C ALA A 161 3.54 11.41 8.48
N LEU A 162 4.69 12.05 8.66
CA LEU A 162 5.84 11.46 9.37
C LEU A 162 5.52 11.11 10.83
N PRO A 163 4.97 12.01 11.68
CA PRO A 163 4.57 11.66 13.04
C PRO A 163 3.56 10.50 13.09
N LEU A 164 2.58 10.45 12.17
CA LEU A 164 1.61 9.36 12.12
C LEU A 164 2.25 8.03 11.71
N ASN A 165 3.22 8.03 10.79
CA ASN A 165 3.98 6.82 10.45
C ASN A 165 4.88 6.35 11.61
N VAL A 166 5.49 7.28 12.35
CA VAL A 166 6.29 6.97 13.56
C VAL A 166 5.40 6.39 14.65
N TRP A 167 4.22 6.97 14.87
CA TRP A 167 3.25 6.43 15.82
C TRP A 167 2.83 5.00 15.45
N TRP A 168 2.48 4.74 14.17
CA TRP A 168 2.19 3.39 13.72
C TRP A 168 3.35 2.42 13.97
N GLY A 169 4.59 2.84 13.66
CA GLY A 169 5.78 2.01 13.88
C GLY A 169 6.00 1.69 15.36
N TYR A 170 5.70 2.64 16.26
CA TYR A 170 5.74 2.43 17.70
C TYR A 170 4.68 1.40 18.16
N GLU A 171 3.42 1.57 17.76
CA GLU A 171 2.34 0.65 18.10
C GLU A 171 2.59 -0.77 17.54
N ALA A 172 3.04 -0.87 16.30
CA ALA A 172 3.37 -2.15 15.68
C ALA A 172 4.52 -2.86 16.39
N LEU A 173 5.56 -2.13 16.80
CA LEU A 173 6.68 -2.67 17.56
C LEU A 173 6.23 -3.11 18.96
N SER A 174 5.46 -2.29 19.65
CA SER A 174 4.95 -2.60 20.99
C SER A 174 4.11 -3.87 20.98
N TRP A 175 3.21 -4.02 20.00
CA TRP A 175 2.40 -5.22 19.84
C TRP A 175 3.25 -6.46 19.45
N ALA A 176 4.28 -6.28 18.64
CA ALA A 176 5.19 -7.39 18.29
C ALA A 176 6.01 -7.90 19.48
N LEU A 177 6.32 -7.03 20.46
CA LEU A 177 7.07 -7.38 21.67
C LEU A 177 6.16 -7.95 22.78
N GLU A 178 4.93 -7.46 22.87
CA GLU A 178 3.94 -7.81 23.88
C GLU A 178 2.58 -8.11 23.21
N PRO A 179 2.40 -9.29 22.57
CA PRO A 179 1.18 -9.62 21.84
C PRO A 179 -0.09 -9.69 22.70
N GLU A 180 0.04 -9.78 24.04
CA GLU A 180 -1.08 -9.76 24.98
C GLU A 180 -1.66 -8.36 25.22
N MET A 181 -0.99 -7.29 24.73
CA MET A 181 -1.52 -5.94 24.79
C MET A 181 -2.78 -5.77 23.92
N ASP A 182 -3.62 -4.82 24.32
CA ASP A 182 -4.81 -4.45 23.54
C ASP A 182 -4.42 -4.09 22.09
N SER A 183 -4.87 -4.91 21.14
CA SER A 183 -4.60 -4.73 19.71
C SER A 183 -5.31 -3.53 19.08
N ARG A 184 -6.20 -2.84 19.82
CA ARG A 184 -7.00 -1.71 19.28
C ARG A 184 -6.12 -0.56 18.79
N SER A 185 -5.09 -0.22 19.56
CA SER A 185 -4.18 0.88 19.21
C SER A 185 -3.44 0.60 17.90
N VAL A 186 -2.90 -0.60 17.71
CA VAL A 186 -2.21 -1.00 16.48
C VAL A 186 -3.16 -1.07 15.29
N HIS A 187 -4.39 -1.54 15.48
CA HIS A 187 -5.39 -1.55 14.41
C HIS A 187 -5.80 -0.13 13.99
N MET A 188 -6.04 0.76 14.96
CA MET A 188 -6.33 2.17 14.68
C MET A 188 -5.15 2.87 13.99
N ALA A 189 -3.93 2.63 14.46
CA ALA A 189 -2.73 3.16 13.83
C ALA A 189 -2.56 2.63 12.39
N SER A 190 -2.91 1.36 12.14
CA SER A 190 -2.87 0.75 10.79
C SER A 190 -3.87 1.39 9.83
N LEU A 191 -5.09 1.72 10.29
CA LEU A 191 -6.07 2.47 9.49
C LEU A 191 -5.56 3.87 9.12
N VAL A 192 -4.90 4.55 10.07
CA VAL A 192 -4.29 5.86 9.83
C VAL A 192 -3.14 5.76 8.83
N LEU A 193 -2.34 4.69 8.89
CA LEU A 193 -1.24 4.45 7.96
C LEU A 193 -1.71 4.36 6.51
N GLU A 194 -2.95 3.89 6.28
CA GLU A 194 -3.55 3.81 4.95
C GLU A 194 -3.54 5.16 4.21
N LEU A 195 -3.60 6.27 4.93
CA LEU A 195 -3.51 7.62 4.38
C LEU A 195 -2.12 8.25 4.61
N ALA A 196 -1.54 8.03 5.79
CA ALA A 196 -0.26 8.61 6.17
C ALA A 196 0.91 8.07 5.34
N GLY A 197 0.90 6.78 4.97
CA GLY A 197 1.93 6.17 4.13
C GLY A 197 2.06 6.84 2.76
N PRO A 198 0.98 6.90 1.95
CA PRO A 198 1.00 7.61 0.66
C PRO A 198 1.30 9.11 0.78
N ALA A 199 0.83 9.77 1.86
CA ALA A 199 1.14 11.18 2.10
C ALA A 199 2.64 11.40 2.36
N LEU A 200 3.28 10.51 3.10
CA LEU A 200 4.72 10.53 3.33
C LEU A 200 5.49 10.24 2.04
N ALA A 201 5.04 9.27 1.23
CA ALA A 201 5.62 8.99 -0.08
C ALA A 201 5.53 10.21 -1.02
N ALA A 202 4.41 10.93 -1.01
CA ALA A 202 4.26 12.18 -1.76
C ALA A 202 5.24 13.27 -1.28
N ALA A 203 5.54 13.33 0.03
CA ALA A 203 6.55 14.24 0.56
C ALA A 203 7.96 13.90 0.08
N TYR A 204 8.34 12.63 -0.05
CA TYR A 204 9.59 12.24 -0.68
C TYR A 204 9.67 12.72 -2.13
N VAL A 205 8.59 12.55 -2.91
CA VAL A 205 8.52 13.09 -4.28
C VAL A 205 8.69 14.62 -4.25
N ALA A 206 8.06 15.31 -3.29
CA ALA A 206 8.19 16.76 -3.16
C ALA A 206 9.63 17.21 -2.88
N VAL A 207 10.41 16.46 -2.11
CA VAL A 207 11.85 16.74 -1.94
C VAL A 207 12.55 16.73 -3.28
N PHE A 208 12.37 15.67 -4.10
CA PHE A 208 13.00 15.58 -5.43
C PHE A 208 12.56 16.72 -6.36
N MET A 209 11.25 17.08 -6.35
CA MET A 209 10.72 18.15 -7.18
C MET A 209 11.26 19.55 -6.77
N LEU A 210 11.56 19.74 -5.49
CA LEU A 210 12.08 21.02 -4.97
C LEU A 210 13.62 21.14 -5.06
N THR A 211 14.33 20.01 -5.11
CA THR A 211 15.81 19.97 -5.13
C THR A 211 16.37 19.71 -6.52
N GLY A 212 15.65 18.97 -7.36
CA GLY A 212 16.11 18.54 -8.70
C GLY A 212 16.43 19.70 -9.64
N GLU A 213 15.79 20.87 -9.47
CA GLU A 213 16.07 22.08 -10.24
C GLU A 213 17.43 22.72 -9.95
N ARG A 214 18.13 22.28 -8.88
CA ARG A 214 19.44 22.83 -8.50
C ARG A 214 20.61 22.05 -9.12
N ILE A 215 20.32 20.95 -9.81
CA ILE A 215 21.35 20.03 -10.34
C ILE A 215 21.52 20.20 -11.86
N THR A 216 20.66 20.99 -12.52
CA THR A 216 20.79 21.39 -13.95
C THR A 216 21.29 22.80 -14.08
#